data_8a4b80ee9a54276882e8a69465acfcfe
#
_entry.id   8a4b80ee9a54276882e8a69465acfcfe
#
_cell.length_a   1.000
_cell.length_b   1.000
_cell.length_c   1.000
_cell.angle_alpha   90.00
_cell.angle_beta   90.00
_cell.angle_gamma   90.00
#
_symmetry.space_group_name_H-M   'P 1'
#
loop_
_entity.id
_entity.type
_entity.pdbx_description
1 polymer ?
#
loop_
_entity_poly.entity_id
_entity_poly.type
_entity_poly.pdbx_seq_one_letter_code
_entity_poly.pdbx_strand_id
1 'polypeptide(L)'
;MVKMDCEERFGFAAAGLTAVGRLSSMIPAVILTAVIYGVLSLLKIALPENEMIKMFFPYGEADRTFIPLITVFFAMWCWTMLAMKKRKLAVQKKLLTALDQCTDDEARDSFIAENVEQPSEFAAAELLALKLRLENRSLSLAERDTLLVSAAAEYEKASDTSFLPVTTLIWSIPVLGFIGTVLGLAKAVGKFGQLAASDSGASFNSVLPQVTGGLATAFETTLIALVLALILQVLSSFRRQAEEEFFGSLKSRIAGEKKDFQEQ
;
A
#
# COMPACT_ATOMS: atom_id res chain seq x y z
N MET A 1 -15.12 -9.03 21.39
CA MET A 1 -13.73 -9.47 21.19
C MET A 1 -13.18 -8.76 19.97
N VAL A 2 -12.20 -7.89 20.15
CA VAL A 2 -11.59 -7.06 19.08
C VAL A 2 -10.28 -7.74 18.66
N LYS A 3 -10.19 -8.18 17.40
CA LYS A 3 -9.01 -8.84 16.83
C LYS A 3 -8.44 -8.06 15.64
N MET A 4 -7.13 -8.02 15.51
CA MET A 4 -6.41 -7.45 14.36
C MET A 4 -6.24 -8.46 13.20
N ASP A 5 -7.23 -9.22 12.91
CA ASP A 5 -7.27 -10.49 12.18
C ASP A 5 -6.84 -10.52 10.70
N CYS A 6 -6.23 -9.45 10.15
CA CYS A 6 -5.94 -9.43 8.70
C CYS A 6 -4.80 -10.39 8.28
N GLU A 7 -3.82 -10.62 9.15
CA GLU A 7 -2.62 -11.41 8.84
C GLU A 7 -2.72 -12.83 9.38
N GLU A 8 -3.34 -13.01 10.54
CA GLU A 8 -3.58 -14.33 11.15
C GLU A 8 -4.44 -15.24 10.27
N ARG A 9 -5.39 -14.70 9.51
CA ARG A 9 -6.18 -15.44 8.52
C ARG A 9 -5.33 -16.13 7.45
N PHE A 10 -4.13 -15.64 7.19
CA PHE A 10 -3.19 -16.20 6.22
C PHE A 10 -2.06 -16.99 6.91
N GLY A 11 -2.13 -17.21 8.24
CA GLY A 11 -1.14 -17.97 8.98
C GLY A 11 0.18 -17.24 9.24
N PHE A 12 0.20 -15.92 9.13
CA PHE A 12 1.36 -15.09 9.42
C PHE A 12 1.21 -14.40 10.78
N ALA A 13 2.34 -14.23 11.49
CA ALA A 13 2.34 -13.43 12.71
C ALA A 13 1.93 -11.98 12.39
N ALA A 14 1.04 -11.41 13.19
CA ALA A 14 0.59 -10.04 13.03
C ALA A 14 1.79 -9.09 13.19
N ALA A 15 1.99 -8.22 12.22
CA ALA A 15 2.92 -7.10 12.38
C ALA A 15 2.25 -6.06 13.28
N GLY A 16 2.93 -5.65 14.36
CA GLY A 16 2.36 -4.78 15.39
C GLY A 16 1.80 -3.46 14.86
N LEU A 17 0.86 -2.87 15.57
CA LEU A 17 0.23 -1.57 15.27
C LEU A 17 -0.49 -1.56 13.89
N THR A 18 -0.09 -0.62 13.02
CA THR A 18 -0.58 -0.50 11.64
C THR A 18 0.36 -1.09 10.59
N ALA A 19 1.51 -1.64 11.01
CA ALA A 19 2.44 -2.28 10.09
C ALA A 19 1.81 -3.51 9.42
N VAL A 20 2.22 -3.78 8.18
CA VAL A 20 1.73 -4.91 7.37
C VAL A 20 2.92 -5.77 6.97
N GLY A 21 2.81 -7.07 7.18
CA GLY A 21 3.82 -8.03 6.77
C GLY A 21 3.99 -8.03 5.25
N ARG A 22 5.23 -8.06 4.77
CA ARG A 22 5.52 -8.06 3.33
C ARG A 22 4.99 -9.33 2.66
N LEU A 23 5.21 -10.49 3.28
CA LEU A 23 4.79 -11.78 2.75
C LEU A 23 3.26 -11.96 2.85
N SER A 24 2.65 -11.53 3.96
CA SER A 24 1.19 -11.63 4.16
C SER A 24 0.40 -10.81 3.14
N SER A 25 0.93 -9.65 2.71
CA SER A 25 0.30 -8.82 1.70
C SER A 25 0.54 -9.29 0.26
N MET A 26 1.56 -10.12 0.04
CA MET A 26 1.93 -10.62 -1.30
C MET A 26 0.92 -11.65 -1.81
N ILE A 27 0.40 -12.53 -0.96
CA ILE A 27 -0.58 -13.56 -1.33
C ILE A 27 -1.86 -12.94 -1.90
N PRO A 28 -2.57 -12.03 -1.19
CA PRO A 28 -3.75 -11.39 -1.75
C PRO A 28 -3.43 -10.54 -2.99
N ALA A 29 -2.22 -9.99 -3.11
CA ALA A 29 -1.79 -9.27 -4.29
C ALA A 29 -1.71 -10.16 -5.54
N VAL A 30 -1.14 -11.35 -5.40
CA VAL A 30 -1.09 -12.34 -6.49
C VAL A 30 -2.50 -12.75 -6.93
N ILE A 31 -3.37 -13.06 -5.96
CA ILE A 31 -4.77 -13.43 -6.24
C ILE A 31 -5.49 -12.27 -6.97
N LEU A 32 -5.35 -11.04 -6.46
CA LEU A 32 -5.99 -9.88 -7.06
C LEU A 32 -5.47 -9.61 -8.48
N THR A 33 -4.16 -9.75 -8.70
CA THR A 33 -3.58 -9.64 -10.03
C THR A 33 -4.14 -10.70 -10.98
N ALA A 34 -4.24 -11.95 -10.53
CA ALA A 34 -4.82 -13.03 -11.33
C ALA A 34 -6.30 -12.75 -11.67
N VAL A 35 -7.09 -12.24 -10.73
CA VAL A 35 -8.48 -11.84 -10.95
C VAL A 35 -8.58 -10.72 -11.98
N ILE A 36 -7.75 -9.67 -11.86
CA ILE A 36 -7.74 -8.55 -12.82
C ILE A 36 -7.39 -9.04 -14.21
N TYR A 37 -6.35 -9.87 -14.36
CA TYR A 37 -6.00 -10.43 -15.66
C TYR A 37 -7.06 -11.40 -16.21
N GLY A 38 -7.77 -12.12 -15.33
CA GLY A 38 -8.93 -12.92 -15.70
C GLY A 38 -10.06 -12.05 -16.29
N VAL A 39 -10.40 -10.96 -15.62
CA VAL A 39 -11.41 -9.99 -16.11
C VAL A 39 -10.96 -9.33 -17.41
N LEU A 40 -9.71 -8.87 -17.49
CA LEU A 40 -9.16 -8.30 -18.72
C LEU A 40 -9.18 -9.30 -19.89
N SER A 41 -8.92 -10.59 -19.61
CA SER A 41 -8.99 -11.66 -20.63
C SER A 41 -10.40 -11.85 -21.15
N LEU A 42 -11.41 -11.82 -20.28
CA LEU A 42 -12.82 -11.88 -20.69
C LEU A 42 -13.23 -10.63 -21.50
N LEU A 43 -12.77 -9.45 -21.09
CA LEU A 43 -13.00 -8.21 -21.82
C LEU A 43 -12.34 -8.21 -23.20
N LYS A 44 -11.14 -8.79 -23.32
CA LYS A 44 -10.46 -8.96 -24.61
C LYS A 44 -11.25 -9.85 -25.58
N ILE A 45 -11.92 -10.88 -25.07
CA ILE A 45 -12.80 -11.75 -25.89
C ILE A 45 -14.06 -10.99 -26.30
N ALA A 46 -14.64 -10.17 -25.40
CA ALA A 46 -15.86 -9.41 -25.66
C ALA A 46 -15.63 -8.18 -26.59
N LEU A 47 -14.44 -7.55 -26.49
CA LEU A 47 -14.06 -6.33 -27.20
C LEU A 47 -12.70 -6.49 -27.89
N PRO A 48 -12.59 -7.33 -28.95
CA PRO A 48 -11.31 -7.69 -29.55
C PRO A 48 -10.59 -6.52 -30.24
N GLU A 49 -11.31 -5.48 -30.64
CA GLU A 49 -10.76 -4.29 -31.32
C GLU A 49 -10.26 -3.20 -30.35
N ASN A 50 -10.43 -3.39 -29.05
CA ASN A 50 -10.09 -2.35 -28.09
C ASN A 50 -8.57 -2.37 -27.78
N GLU A 51 -7.86 -1.39 -28.33
CA GLU A 51 -6.41 -1.23 -28.15
C GLU A 51 -6.01 -1.05 -26.69
N MET A 52 -6.85 -0.39 -25.87
CA MET A 52 -6.58 -0.17 -24.45
C MET A 52 -6.49 -1.49 -23.65
N ILE A 53 -7.28 -2.50 -24.04
CA ILE A 53 -7.26 -3.81 -23.40
C ILE A 53 -6.02 -4.61 -23.86
N LYS A 54 -5.69 -4.49 -25.15
CA LYS A 54 -4.53 -5.18 -25.74
C LYS A 54 -3.20 -4.78 -25.08
N MET A 55 -3.06 -3.53 -24.60
CA MET A 55 -1.82 -3.04 -23.92
C MET A 55 -1.43 -3.88 -22.69
N PHE A 56 -2.38 -4.50 -22.02
CA PHE A 56 -2.12 -5.28 -20.81
C PHE A 56 -1.62 -6.70 -21.09
N PHE A 57 -1.70 -7.19 -22.35
CA PHE A 57 -1.37 -8.56 -22.69
C PHE A 57 -0.07 -8.65 -23.50
N PRO A 58 0.91 -9.42 -23.05
CA PRO A 58 2.15 -9.67 -23.81
C PRO A 58 1.94 -10.65 -24.98
N TYR A 59 0.76 -11.32 -25.05
CA TYR A 59 0.50 -12.38 -26.01
C TYR A 59 -0.26 -11.87 -27.22
N GLY A 60 0.22 -12.24 -28.42
CA GLY A 60 -0.44 -12.00 -29.71
C GLY A 60 0.35 -11.17 -30.71
N GLU A 61 1.33 -10.40 -30.25
CA GLU A 61 2.26 -9.67 -31.11
C GLU A 61 3.69 -9.89 -30.58
N ALA A 62 4.61 -10.23 -31.49
CA ALA A 62 6.00 -10.61 -31.13
C ALA A 62 6.80 -9.53 -30.39
N ASP A 63 6.29 -8.31 -30.36
CA ASP A 63 7.01 -7.14 -29.83
C ASP A 63 6.53 -6.68 -28.44
N ARG A 64 5.51 -7.30 -27.82
CA ARG A 64 5.01 -6.90 -26.51
C ARG A 64 5.86 -7.48 -25.37
N THR A 65 5.95 -6.74 -24.25
CA THR A 65 6.78 -7.06 -23.08
C THR A 65 5.95 -7.52 -21.89
N PHE A 66 6.58 -8.24 -20.95
CA PHE A 66 5.94 -8.60 -19.66
C PHE A 66 5.90 -7.44 -18.65
N ILE A 67 6.39 -6.26 -18.99
CA ILE A 67 6.44 -5.09 -18.10
C ILE A 67 5.06 -4.71 -17.57
N PRO A 68 3.97 -4.63 -18.37
CA PRO A 68 2.65 -4.32 -17.85
C PRO A 68 2.17 -5.29 -16.76
N LEU A 69 2.46 -6.59 -16.91
CA LEU A 69 2.09 -7.61 -15.93
C LEU A 69 2.80 -7.36 -14.59
N ILE A 70 4.11 -7.11 -14.61
CA ILE A 70 4.90 -6.82 -13.41
C ILE A 70 4.44 -5.51 -12.76
N THR A 71 4.17 -4.50 -13.58
CA THR A 71 3.68 -3.19 -13.14
C THR A 71 2.32 -3.30 -12.42
N VAL A 72 1.38 -4.03 -13.00
CA VAL A 72 0.06 -4.28 -12.40
C VAL A 72 0.22 -5.10 -11.10
N PHE A 73 1.09 -6.10 -11.09
CA PHE A 73 1.36 -6.87 -9.87
C PHE A 73 1.89 -5.98 -8.73
N PHE A 74 2.87 -5.09 -9.00
CA PHE A 74 3.39 -4.16 -8.00
C PHE A 74 2.31 -3.17 -7.54
N ALA A 75 1.48 -2.70 -8.45
CA ALA A 75 0.35 -1.84 -8.12
C ALA A 75 -0.67 -2.55 -7.20
N MET A 76 -1.01 -3.81 -7.49
CA MET A 76 -1.92 -4.59 -6.66
C MET A 76 -1.30 -4.93 -5.30
N TRP A 77 0.00 -5.18 -5.25
CA TRP A 77 0.69 -5.40 -3.98
C TRP A 77 0.66 -4.14 -3.10
N CYS A 78 0.96 -2.99 -3.67
CA CYS A 78 0.83 -1.71 -2.97
C CYS A 78 -0.62 -1.46 -2.50
N TRP A 79 -1.61 -1.70 -3.36
CA TRP A 79 -3.03 -1.58 -3.02
C TRP A 79 -3.43 -2.47 -1.85
N THR A 80 -3.02 -3.76 -1.85
CA THR A 80 -3.33 -4.68 -0.75
C THR A 80 -2.71 -4.23 0.57
N MET A 81 -1.46 -3.73 0.56
CA MET A 81 -0.83 -3.15 1.75
C MET A 81 -1.64 -1.96 2.30
N LEU A 82 -2.04 -1.02 1.44
CA LEU A 82 -2.85 0.13 1.82
C LEU A 82 -4.25 -0.27 2.33
N ALA A 83 -4.86 -1.31 1.75
CA ALA A 83 -6.15 -1.83 2.19
C ALA A 83 -6.05 -2.51 3.57
N MET A 84 -4.99 -3.26 3.83
CA MET A 84 -4.72 -3.87 5.14
C MET A 84 -4.45 -2.81 6.19
N LYS A 85 -3.64 -1.79 5.90
CA LYS A 85 -3.41 -0.64 6.79
C LYS A 85 -4.72 0.09 7.14
N LYS A 86 -5.59 0.33 6.15
CA LYS A 86 -6.93 0.89 6.39
C LYS A 86 -7.73 0.09 7.41
N ARG A 87 -7.73 -1.24 7.26
CA ARG A 87 -8.48 -2.13 8.16
C ARG A 87 -7.90 -2.09 9.57
N LYS A 88 -6.57 -2.19 9.72
CA LYS A 88 -5.89 -2.09 11.00
C LYS A 88 -6.19 -0.75 11.70
N LEU A 89 -6.07 0.37 10.99
CA LEU A 89 -6.42 1.69 11.54
C LEU A 89 -7.88 1.78 11.96
N ALA A 90 -8.81 1.21 11.17
CA ALA A 90 -10.24 1.21 11.53
C ALA A 90 -10.51 0.41 12.81
N VAL A 91 -9.79 -0.69 13.03
CA VAL A 91 -9.88 -1.48 14.27
C VAL A 91 -9.31 -0.70 15.46
N GLN A 92 -8.16 -0.03 15.29
CA GLN A 92 -7.57 0.87 16.30
C GLN A 92 -8.55 1.99 16.70
N LYS A 93 -9.18 2.65 15.72
CA LYS A 93 -10.18 3.70 15.96
C LYS A 93 -11.41 3.17 16.71
N LYS A 94 -11.90 1.98 16.35
CA LYS A 94 -13.02 1.35 17.05
C LYS A 94 -12.70 1.07 18.52
N LEU A 95 -11.51 0.54 18.80
CA LEU A 95 -11.09 0.31 20.19
C LEU A 95 -11.01 1.62 20.97
N LEU A 96 -10.40 2.66 20.40
CA LEU A 96 -10.31 3.97 21.04
C LEU A 96 -11.70 4.54 21.37
N THR A 97 -12.65 4.45 20.42
CA THR A 97 -14.03 4.90 20.65
C THR A 97 -14.73 4.10 21.76
N ALA A 98 -14.49 2.79 21.84
CA ALA A 98 -15.05 1.96 22.91
C ALA A 98 -14.43 2.30 24.28
N LEU A 99 -13.12 2.57 24.32
CA LEU A 99 -12.45 3.03 25.55
C LEU A 99 -12.93 4.41 26.03
N ASP A 100 -13.30 5.30 25.11
CA ASP A 100 -13.88 6.61 25.46
C ASP A 100 -15.26 6.50 26.14
N GLN A 101 -15.98 5.40 25.96
CA GLN A 101 -17.26 5.15 26.61
C GLN A 101 -17.10 4.62 28.04
N CYS A 102 -15.92 4.17 28.44
CA CYS A 102 -15.63 3.74 29.79
C CYS A 102 -15.35 4.98 30.67
N THR A 103 -16.02 5.04 31.85
CA THR A 103 -15.98 6.20 32.74
C THR A 103 -14.65 6.33 33.47
N ASP A 104 -14.06 5.19 33.90
CA ASP A 104 -12.88 5.13 34.74
C ASP A 104 -11.74 4.32 34.10
N ASP A 105 -10.50 4.57 34.52
CA ASP A 105 -9.32 3.87 34.00
C ASP A 105 -9.32 2.38 34.39
N GLU A 106 -9.88 2.00 35.57
CA GLU A 106 -10.08 0.60 35.94
C GLU A 106 -11.10 -0.12 35.04
N ALA A 107 -12.17 0.56 34.65
CA ALA A 107 -13.16 0.04 33.72
C ALA A 107 -12.56 -0.14 32.33
N ARG A 108 -11.66 0.74 31.88
CA ARG A 108 -10.90 0.63 30.63
C ARG A 108 -9.95 -0.57 30.63
N ASP A 109 -9.22 -0.78 31.76
CA ASP A 109 -8.29 -1.91 31.88
C ASP A 109 -9.06 -3.25 31.86
N SER A 110 -10.16 -3.34 32.60
CA SER A 110 -11.06 -4.50 32.59
C SER A 110 -11.64 -4.76 31.20
N PHE A 111 -12.05 -3.71 30.49
CA PHE A 111 -12.55 -3.82 29.11
C PHE A 111 -11.49 -4.37 28.16
N ILE A 112 -10.23 -3.89 28.26
CA ILE A 112 -9.12 -4.38 27.47
C ILE A 112 -8.84 -5.85 27.77
N ALA A 113 -8.77 -6.23 29.05
CA ALA A 113 -8.50 -7.60 29.48
C ALA A 113 -9.57 -8.60 28.97
N GLU A 114 -10.82 -8.19 28.91
CA GLU A 114 -11.94 -9.03 28.47
C GLU A 114 -12.09 -9.08 26.95
N ASN A 115 -11.85 -7.95 26.25
CA ASN A 115 -12.21 -7.79 24.83
C ASN A 115 -11.03 -7.79 23.88
N VAL A 116 -9.78 -7.66 24.33
CA VAL A 116 -8.59 -7.55 23.50
C VAL A 116 -7.68 -8.75 23.75
N GLU A 117 -7.49 -9.59 22.73
CA GLU A 117 -6.68 -10.83 22.85
C GLU A 117 -5.18 -10.52 22.92
N GLN A 118 -4.71 -9.53 22.19
CA GLN A 118 -3.32 -9.07 22.16
C GLN A 118 -3.22 -7.55 22.36
N PRO A 119 -3.18 -7.06 23.61
CA PRO A 119 -3.10 -5.62 23.88
C PRO A 119 -1.90 -4.92 23.23
N SER A 120 -0.79 -5.62 23.05
CA SER A 120 0.44 -5.09 22.42
C SER A 120 0.27 -4.67 20.95
N GLU A 121 -0.78 -5.11 20.29
CA GLU A 121 -1.11 -4.69 18.92
C GLU A 121 -1.86 -3.35 18.87
N PHE A 122 -2.33 -2.86 20.01
CA PHE A 122 -3.16 -1.67 20.10
C PHE A 122 -2.45 -0.55 20.85
N ALA A 123 -2.08 0.53 20.14
CA ALA A 123 -1.41 1.67 20.74
C ALA A 123 -2.19 2.28 21.92
N ALA A 124 -3.53 2.38 21.82
CA ALA A 124 -4.35 2.90 22.88
C ALA A 124 -4.32 2.01 24.14
N ALA A 125 -4.34 0.68 23.97
CA ALA A 125 -4.28 -0.26 25.09
C ALA A 125 -2.92 -0.24 25.78
N GLU A 126 -1.82 -0.22 25.01
CA GLU A 126 -0.47 -0.16 25.57
C GLU A 126 -0.19 1.15 26.30
N LEU A 127 -0.62 2.27 25.74
CA LEU A 127 -0.44 3.57 26.37
C LEU A 127 -1.28 3.70 27.65
N LEU A 128 -2.50 3.14 27.68
CA LEU A 128 -3.28 3.07 28.91
C LEU A 128 -2.59 2.21 29.97
N ALA A 129 -2.10 1.02 29.59
CA ALA A 129 -1.35 0.14 30.51
C ALA A 129 -0.08 0.82 31.02
N LEU A 130 0.61 1.59 30.19
CA LEU A 130 1.76 2.39 30.60
C LEU A 130 1.35 3.48 31.59
N LYS A 131 0.25 4.22 31.34
CA LYS A 131 -0.30 5.23 32.24
C LYS A 131 -0.55 4.64 33.64
N LEU A 132 -1.29 3.54 33.74
CA LEU A 132 -1.60 2.87 35.00
C LEU A 132 -0.33 2.38 35.73
N ARG A 133 0.67 1.86 34.98
CA ARG A 133 1.96 1.47 35.59
C ARG A 133 2.74 2.66 36.14
N LEU A 134 2.69 3.82 35.49
CA LEU A 134 3.37 5.03 35.94
C LEU A 134 2.67 5.69 37.13
N GLU A 135 1.34 5.60 37.23
CA GLU A 135 0.58 6.08 38.39
C GLU A 135 0.97 5.37 39.68
N ASN A 136 1.33 4.08 39.60
CA ASN A 136 1.80 3.28 40.73
C ASN A 136 3.28 3.52 41.10
N ARG A 137 3.99 4.40 40.39
CA ARG A 137 5.38 4.77 40.69
C ARG A 137 5.47 6.13 41.37
N SER A 138 6.48 6.32 42.22
CA SER A 138 6.78 7.60 42.89
C SER A 138 7.40 8.66 41.96
N LEU A 139 6.83 8.84 40.77
CA LEU A 139 7.26 9.82 39.78
C LEU A 139 6.44 11.11 39.91
N SER A 140 7.05 12.25 39.58
CA SER A 140 6.32 13.51 39.45
C SER A 140 5.36 13.48 38.27
N LEU A 141 4.31 14.32 38.30
CA LEU A 141 3.36 14.43 37.18
C LEU A 141 4.08 14.77 35.86
N ALA A 142 5.03 15.71 35.89
CA ALA A 142 5.79 16.12 34.72
C ALA A 142 6.64 14.98 34.13
N GLU A 143 7.23 14.12 34.96
CA GLU A 143 8.00 12.96 34.50
C GLU A 143 7.07 11.91 33.86
N ARG A 144 5.89 11.66 34.43
CA ARG A 144 4.89 10.74 33.87
C ARG A 144 4.42 11.20 32.49
N ASP A 145 4.05 12.49 32.37
CA ASP A 145 3.59 13.08 31.11
C ASP A 145 4.67 13.01 30.04
N THR A 146 5.94 13.28 30.42
CA THR A 146 7.08 13.17 29.48
C THR A 146 7.25 11.75 28.96
N LEU A 147 7.13 10.74 29.82
CA LEU A 147 7.25 9.33 29.43
C LEU A 147 6.08 8.90 28.55
N LEU A 148 4.85 9.32 28.85
CA LEU A 148 3.68 9.01 28.04
C LEU A 148 3.75 9.66 26.64
N VAL A 149 4.14 10.92 26.59
CA VAL A 149 4.30 11.65 25.31
C VAL A 149 5.42 11.04 24.48
N SER A 150 6.54 10.63 25.10
CA SER A 150 7.64 9.97 24.38
C SER A 150 7.21 8.61 23.81
N ALA A 151 6.47 7.81 24.57
CA ALA A 151 5.92 6.55 24.10
C ALA A 151 4.92 6.75 22.94
N ALA A 152 4.04 7.74 23.04
CA ALA A 152 3.12 8.06 21.95
C ALA A 152 3.87 8.50 20.67
N ALA A 153 4.96 9.26 20.80
CA ALA A 153 5.79 9.66 19.68
C ALA A 153 6.54 8.47 19.03
N GLU A 154 6.90 7.44 19.80
CA GLU A 154 7.47 6.21 19.25
C GLU A 154 6.45 5.46 18.37
N TYR A 155 5.20 5.39 18.78
CA TYR A 155 4.13 4.77 17.95
C TYR A 155 3.87 5.56 16.66
N GLU A 156 3.86 6.89 16.72
CA GLU A 156 3.75 7.76 15.56
C GLU A 156 4.90 7.49 14.57
N LYS A 157 6.14 7.44 15.05
CA LYS A 157 7.33 7.12 14.25
C LYS A 157 7.30 5.70 13.68
N ALA A 158 6.83 4.71 14.44
CA ALA A 158 6.67 3.33 13.97
C ALA A 158 5.63 3.26 12.84
N SER A 159 4.52 4.00 12.95
CA SER A 159 3.54 4.14 11.88
C SER A 159 4.15 4.71 10.61
N ASP A 160 4.90 5.81 10.69
CA ASP A 160 5.60 6.42 9.57
C ASP A 160 6.55 5.45 8.87
N THR A 161 7.36 4.76 9.65
CA THR A 161 8.33 3.76 9.15
C THR A 161 7.61 2.63 8.42
N SER A 162 6.40 2.29 8.85
CA SER A 162 5.58 1.24 8.23
C SER A 162 5.09 1.57 6.81
N PHE A 163 5.19 2.83 6.37
CA PHE A 163 4.92 3.25 4.98
C PHE A 163 6.11 3.06 4.03
N LEU A 164 7.33 2.81 4.53
CA LEU A 164 8.51 2.65 3.67
C LEU A 164 8.31 1.60 2.56
N PRO A 165 7.77 0.39 2.81
CA PRO A 165 7.55 -0.58 1.76
C PRO A 165 6.55 -0.10 0.70
N VAL A 166 5.49 0.60 1.12
CA VAL A 166 4.48 1.19 0.23
C VAL A 166 5.12 2.24 -0.68
N THR A 167 5.90 3.16 -0.10
CA THR A 167 6.60 4.20 -0.85
C THR A 167 7.59 3.60 -1.84
N THR A 168 8.34 2.57 -1.44
CA THR A 168 9.27 1.86 -2.33
C THR A 168 8.55 1.24 -3.53
N LEU A 169 7.41 0.58 -3.32
CA LEU A 169 6.61 0.00 -4.41
C LEU A 169 6.09 1.10 -5.35
N ILE A 170 5.57 2.21 -4.82
CA ILE A 170 5.07 3.32 -5.63
C ILE A 170 6.18 3.89 -6.52
N TRP A 171 7.40 4.07 -5.99
CA TRP A 171 8.54 4.53 -6.77
C TRP A 171 9.05 3.51 -7.81
N SER A 172 8.90 2.22 -7.53
CA SER A 172 9.31 1.16 -8.44
C SER A 172 8.43 1.10 -9.71
N ILE A 173 7.16 1.48 -9.62
CA ILE A 173 6.21 1.42 -10.74
C ILE A 173 6.63 2.32 -11.93
N PRO A 174 6.93 3.63 -11.78
CA PRO A 174 7.45 4.45 -12.88
C PRO A 174 8.77 3.96 -13.44
N VAL A 175 9.64 3.39 -12.60
CA VAL A 175 10.92 2.82 -13.04
C VAL A 175 10.67 1.63 -13.98
N LEU A 176 9.69 0.77 -13.66
CA LEU A 176 9.28 -0.31 -14.57
C LEU A 176 8.74 0.23 -15.90
N GLY A 177 7.95 1.29 -15.86
CA GLY A 177 7.49 2.00 -17.07
C GLY A 177 8.68 2.49 -17.92
N PHE A 178 9.67 3.11 -17.31
CA PHE A 178 10.88 3.55 -17.99
C PHE A 178 11.68 2.38 -18.59
N ILE A 179 11.81 1.27 -17.88
CA ILE A 179 12.42 0.04 -18.43
C ILE A 179 11.64 -0.42 -19.67
N GLY A 180 10.31 -0.34 -19.63
CA GLY A 180 9.45 -0.63 -20.76
C GLY A 180 9.76 0.24 -22.00
N THR A 181 9.97 1.55 -21.80
CA THR A 181 10.35 2.45 -22.92
C THR A 181 11.70 2.08 -23.51
N VAL A 182 12.69 1.80 -22.69
CA VAL A 182 14.02 1.40 -23.16
C VAL A 182 13.96 0.10 -23.96
N LEU A 183 13.24 -0.89 -23.49
CA LEU A 183 13.06 -2.17 -24.18
C LEU A 183 12.28 -2.02 -25.49
N GLY A 184 11.20 -1.24 -25.50
CA GLY A 184 10.42 -0.98 -26.71
C GLY A 184 11.24 -0.24 -27.78
N LEU A 185 11.97 0.80 -27.37
CA LEU A 185 12.84 1.54 -28.28
C LEU A 185 14.00 0.70 -28.80
N ALA A 186 14.64 -0.11 -27.95
CA ALA A 186 15.72 -1.02 -28.36
C ALA A 186 15.23 -2.02 -29.42
N LYS A 187 14.03 -2.56 -29.26
CA LYS A 187 13.40 -3.43 -30.27
C LYS A 187 13.16 -2.69 -31.59
N ALA A 188 12.59 -1.47 -31.54
CA ALA A 188 12.33 -0.65 -32.71
C ALA A 188 13.62 -0.36 -33.50
N VAL A 189 14.70 0.04 -32.82
CA VAL A 189 16.01 0.30 -33.42
C VAL A 189 16.63 -0.98 -33.97
N GLY A 190 16.52 -2.12 -33.28
CA GLY A 190 17.00 -3.41 -33.73
C GLY A 190 16.36 -3.85 -35.06
N LYS A 191 15.07 -3.56 -35.29
CA LYS A 191 14.39 -3.82 -36.55
C LYS A 191 14.89 -2.95 -37.70
N PHE A 192 15.23 -1.68 -37.46
CA PHE A 192 15.92 -0.85 -38.46
C PHE A 192 17.30 -1.40 -38.84
N GLY A 193 18.08 -1.86 -37.85
CA GLY A 193 19.39 -2.46 -38.11
C GLY A 193 19.30 -3.71 -38.98
N GLN A 194 18.29 -4.55 -38.81
CA GLN A 194 18.05 -5.72 -39.65
C GLN A 194 17.74 -5.35 -41.12
N LEU A 195 16.97 -4.25 -41.31
CA LEU A 195 16.69 -3.70 -42.64
C LEU A 195 17.97 -3.25 -43.35
N ALA A 196 18.82 -2.53 -42.65
CA ALA A 196 20.07 -2.00 -43.20
C ALA A 196 21.07 -3.11 -43.55
N ALA A 197 20.99 -4.27 -42.89
CA ALA A 197 21.91 -5.41 -43.12
C ALA A 197 21.39 -6.44 -44.16
N SER A 198 20.10 -6.36 -44.54
CA SER A 198 19.51 -7.30 -45.52
C SER A 198 19.72 -6.80 -46.96
N ASP A 199 20.65 -7.46 -47.70
CA ASP A 199 20.86 -7.27 -49.14
C ASP A 199 19.64 -7.70 -49.99
N SER A 200 18.72 -8.44 -49.42
CA SER A 200 17.49 -8.92 -50.07
C SER A 200 16.35 -7.97 -49.82
N GLY A 201 16.17 -6.91 -50.60
CA GLY A 201 15.01 -6.07 -50.86
C GLY A 201 13.78 -6.15 -49.91
N ALA A 202 13.99 -6.38 -48.65
CA ALA A 202 12.93 -6.31 -47.67
C ALA A 202 12.35 -4.90 -47.73
N SER A 203 11.13 -4.79 -48.21
CA SER A 203 10.45 -3.50 -48.44
C SER A 203 10.37 -2.75 -47.12
N PHE A 204 10.76 -1.50 -47.11
CA PHE A 204 10.58 -0.57 -45.96
C PHE A 204 9.15 -0.67 -45.37
N ASN A 205 8.16 -0.87 -46.24
CA ASN A 205 6.76 -1.05 -45.87
C ASN A 205 6.50 -2.29 -45.01
N SER A 206 7.32 -3.34 -45.03
CA SER A 206 7.14 -4.54 -44.21
C SER A 206 7.73 -4.41 -42.83
N VAL A 207 8.69 -3.50 -42.62
CA VAL A 207 9.38 -3.31 -41.35
C VAL A 207 8.80 -2.11 -40.57
N LEU A 208 8.24 -1.12 -41.25
CA LEU A 208 7.63 0.06 -40.61
C LEU A 208 6.60 -0.30 -39.53
N PRO A 209 5.66 -1.27 -39.74
CA PRO A 209 4.72 -1.66 -38.69
C PRO A 209 5.40 -2.27 -37.46
N GLN A 210 6.53 -2.98 -37.62
CA GLN A 210 7.26 -3.59 -36.51
C GLN A 210 8.01 -2.55 -35.69
N VAL A 211 8.54 -1.50 -36.32
CA VAL A 211 9.20 -0.37 -35.66
C VAL A 211 8.16 0.46 -34.89
N THR A 212 7.06 0.78 -35.53
CA THR A 212 5.97 1.54 -34.90
C THR A 212 5.34 0.75 -33.75
N GLY A 213 5.21 -0.57 -33.85
CA GLY A 213 4.73 -1.45 -32.78
C GLY A 213 5.67 -1.45 -31.56
N GLY A 214 7.00 -1.50 -31.78
CA GLY A 214 7.97 -1.37 -30.68
C GLY A 214 7.89 -0.01 -29.96
N LEU A 215 7.69 1.06 -30.73
CA LEU A 215 7.52 2.42 -30.17
C LEU A 215 6.19 2.55 -29.43
N ALA A 216 5.10 2.02 -29.97
CA ALA A 216 3.81 2.00 -29.31
C ALA A 216 3.89 1.30 -27.95
N THR A 217 4.49 0.11 -27.90
CA THR A 217 4.72 -0.65 -26.67
C THR A 217 5.51 0.17 -25.63
N ALA A 218 6.51 0.95 -26.07
CA ALA A 218 7.27 1.82 -25.19
C ALA A 218 6.36 2.86 -24.48
N PHE A 219 5.52 3.53 -25.23
CA PHE A 219 4.61 4.54 -24.67
C PHE A 219 3.50 3.90 -23.81
N GLU A 220 2.93 2.78 -24.21
CA GLU A 220 1.89 2.06 -23.47
C GLU A 220 2.37 1.67 -22.08
N THR A 221 3.56 1.07 -21.96
CA THR A 221 4.10 0.62 -20.67
C THR A 221 4.31 1.77 -19.71
N THR A 222 4.77 2.92 -20.20
CA THR A 222 4.99 4.12 -19.38
C THR A 222 3.67 4.75 -18.98
N LEU A 223 2.71 4.84 -19.88
CA LEU A 223 1.38 5.37 -19.58
C LEU A 223 0.71 4.57 -18.44
N ILE A 224 0.68 3.24 -18.56
CA ILE A 224 0.14 2.36 -17.52
C ILE A 224 0.84 2.60 -16.19
N ALA A 225 2.17 2.64 -16.18
CA ALA A 225 2.96 2.81 -14.98
C ALA A 225 2.68 4.17 -14.30
N LEU A 226 2.67 5.26 -15.05
CA LEU A 226 2.45 6.59 -14.52
C LEU A 226 1.04 6.77 -13.94
N VAL A 227 0.01 6.27 -14.63
CA VAL A 227 -1.37 6.34 -14.15
C VAL A 227 -1.54 5.55 -12.86
N LEU A 228 -1.03 4.31 -12.80
CA LEU A 228 -1.10 3.49 -11.60
C LEU A 228 -0.32 4.10 -10.44
N ALA A 229 0.88 4.60 -10.68
CA ALA A 229 1.70 5.26 -9.66
C ALA A 229 1.00 6.52 -9.10
N LEU A 230 0.40 7.34 -9.95
CA LEU A 230 -0.32 8.54 -9.53
C LEU A 230 -1.51 8.20 -8.61
N ILE A 231 -2.33 7.23 -9.01
CA ILE A 231 -3.48 6.79 -8.21
C ILE A 231 -3.01 6.27 -6.83
N LEU A 232 -1.97 5.43 -6.81
CA LEU A 232 -1.45 4.86 -5.57
C LEU A 232 -0.78 5.91 -4.69
N GLN A 233 -0.09 6.90 -5.27
CA GLN A 233 0.51 8.00 -4.53
C GLN A 233 -0.55 8.84 -3.80
N VAL A 234 -1.63 9.21 -4.49
CA VAL A 234 -2.75 9.95 -3.90
C VAL A 234 -3.41 9.12 -2.79
N LEU A 235 -3.67 7.84 -3.04
CA LEU A 235 -4.26 6.96 -2.03
C LEU A 235 -3.36 6.78 -0.81
N SER A 236 -2.05 6.63 -1.01
CA SER A 236 -1.05 6.52 0.06
C SER A 236 -1.01 7.78 0.93
N SER A 237 -1.08 8.97 0.30
CA SER A 237 -1.11 10.25 1.01
C SER A 237 -2.31 10.35 1.95
N PHE A 238 -3.53 10.04 1.48
CA PHE A 238 -4.72 10.02 2.33
C PHE A 238 -4.63 9.00 3.47
N ARG A 239 -3.99 7.86 3.26
CA ARG A 239 -3.81 6.85 4.32
C ARG A 239 -2.83 7.32 5.38
N ARG A 240 -1.73 7.92 4.94
CA ARG A 240 -0.72 8.47 5.84
C ARG A 240 -1.31 9.58 6.71
N GLN A 241 -2.03 10.53 6.11
CA GLN A 241 -2.71 11.59 6.85
C GLN A 241 -3.70 11.03 7.89
N ALA A 242 -4.49 10.02 7.53
CA ALA A 242 -5.45 9.40 8.46
C ALA A 242 -4.78 8.67 9.63
N GLU A 243 -3.57 8.14 9.48
CA GLU A 243 -2.77 7.55 10.56
C GLU A 243 -2.12 8.66 11.42
N GLU A 244 -1.57 9.69 10.82
CA GLU A 244 -0.99 10.85 11.52
C GLU A 244 -2.05 11.55 12.41
N GLU A 245 -3.25 11.76 11.88
CA GLU A 245 -4.39 12.32 12.65
C GLU A 245 -4.77 11.43 13.84
N PHE A 246 -4.81 10.11 13.64
CA PHE A 246 -5.14 9.17 14.70
C PHE A 246 -4.10 9.19 15.83
N PHE A 247 -2.80 9.06 15.50
CA PHE A 247 -1.74 9.06 16.49
C PHE A 247 -1.57 10.43 17.16
N GLY A 248 -1.76 11.53 16.42
CA GLY A 248 -1.80 12.89 16.96
C GLY A 248 -2.94 13.08 17.98
N SER A 249 -4.14 12.57 17.66
CA SER A 249 -5.28 12.61 18.59
C SER A 249 -5.04 11.76 19.84
N LEU A 250 -4.40 10.60 19.70
CA LEU A 250 -4.06 9.74 20.82
C LEU A 250 -3.05 10.41 21.75
N LYS A 251 -2.03 11.06 21.19
CA LYS A 251 -1.02 11.82 21.92
C LYS A 251 -1.62 12.98 22.71
N SER A 252 -2.51 13.78 22.09
CA SER A 252 -3.15 14.92 22.78
C SER A 252 -4.07 14.48 23.93
N ARG A 253 -4.76 13.35 23.80
CA ARG A 253 -5.60 12.76 24.87
C ARG A 253 -4.77 12.30 26.06
N ILE A 254 -3.60 11.73 25.84
CA ILE A 254 -2.72 11.22 26.89
C ILE A 254 -2.02 12.37 27.60
N ALA A 255 -1.64 13.44 26.90
CA ALA A 255 -1.00 14.62 27.46
C ALA A 255 -1.98 15.50 28.28
N GLY A 256 -3.24 15.09 28.44
CA GLY A 256 -4.23 15.85 29.22
C GLY A 256 -4.66 17.17 28.58
N GLU A 257 -4.24 17.45 27.36
CA GLU A 257 -4.76 18.59 26.60
C GLU A 257 -6.20 18.28 26.18
N LYS A 258 -7.18 18.71 27.01
CA LYS A 258 -8.58 18.82 26.59
C LYS A 258 -8.65 19.84 25.45
N LYS A 259 -8.47 19.39 24.22
CA LYS A 259 -9.06 20.12 23.09
C LYS A 259 -10.55 19.87 23.17
N ASP A 260 -11.28 20.84 23.71
CA ASP A 260 -12.70 21.01 23.44
C ASP A 260 -12.83 21.08 21.90
N PHE A 261 -13.13 19.93 21.28
CA PHE A 261 -13.67 19.94 19.94
C PHE A 261 -15.06 20.55 20.03
N GLN A 262 -15.12 21.88 20.00
CA GLN A 262 -16.34 22.54 19.61
C GLN A 262 -16.64 22.15 18.17
N GLU A 263 -17.82 21.56 18.03
CA GLU A 263 -18.55 21.38 16.80
C GLU A 263 -18.43 22.61 15.89
N GLN A 264 -17.94 22.40 14.68
CA GLN A 264 -18.34 23.19 13.51
C GLN A 264 -18.61 22.27 12.33
#